data_23c93a8b9398e4b6bc830406b1ee17bd
#
_entry.id   23c93a8b9398e4b6bc830406b1ee17bd
#
_cell.length_a   1.000
_cell.length_b   1.000
_cell.length_c   1.000
_cell.angle_alpha   90.00
_cell.angle_beta   90.00
_cell.angle_gamma   90.00
#
_symmetry.space_group_name_H-M   'P 1'
#
loop_
_entity.id
_entity.type
_entity.pdbx_description
1 polymer ?
#
loop_
_entity_poly.entity_id
_entity_poly.type
_entity_poly.pdbx_seq_one_letter_code
_entity_poly.pdbx_strand_id
1 'polypeptide(L)'
;MSPSTVGMAAPFRWLRKAFDVGRRNPKALFGAISLMIVVVIAITMAQMFLQVLAQGSMTGLMVVMAVMTAVNWVVMPPLVGGLFRVVDATDRGLPVVASDVFNAYGRGQGGKRLVLVSLVYSLAYVGFAALMLLTPLGQFFREYFAIALATPVGGEPDMAALQTLFSKTSPATFLWLPVVAIVMFTWLHASMLALATAALREVDVATAVAAGALAALRNFLPLLGFMLVFLVAGFFVVLLFAVVLGLLLGLLAMLSPVLVVLVMFPLMLLAMLATYAMLFAFYYHAWRDIFGLADDTQASPGEGTLEV
;
A
#
# COMPACT_ATOMS: atom_id res chain seq x y z
N MET A 1 22.70 -5.99 6.62
CA MET A 1 21.88 -5.06 7.41
C MET A 1 20.99 -5.86 8.35
N SER A 2 21.19 -5.77 9.67
CA SER A 2 20.35 -6.47 10.64
C SER A 2 19.29 -5.49 11.18
N PRO A 3 17.99 -5.76 10.98
CA PRO A 3 16.94 -4.94 11.56
C PRO A 3 16.92 -5.11 13.09
N SER A 4 16.73 -4.00 13.80
CA SER A 4 16.51 -3.98 15.25
C SER A 4 15.05 -4.26 15.58
N THR A 5 14.77 -4.68 16.80
CA THR A 5 13.41 -4.74 17.35
C THR A 5 13.05 -3.41 17.98
N VAL A 6 11.84 -2.93 17.72
CA VAL A 6 11.32 -1.69 18.31
C VAL A 6 10.23 -1.98 19.32
N GLY A 7 10.05 -1.10 20.29
CA GLY A 7 9.03 -1.28 21.33
C GLY A 7 7.61 -0.99 20.83
N MET A 8 6.60 -1.45 21.60
CA MET A 8 5.16 -1.30 21.27
C MET A 8 4.67 0.15 21.22
N ALA A 9 5.41 1.12 21.76
CA ALA A 9 5.09 2.55 21.65
C ALA A 9 5.57 3.17 20.33
N ALA A 10 6.36 2.46 19.52
CA ALA A 10 6.90 2.97 18.25
C ALA A 10 5.82 3.40 17.26
N PRO A 11 4.69 2.70 17.06
CA PRO A 11 3.63 3.10 16.15
C PRO A 11 3.11 4.53 16.39
N PHE A 12 2.95 4.93 17.64
CA PHE A 12 2.48 6.28 17.97
C PHE A 12 3.52 7.35 17.64
N ARG A 13 4.82 7.05 17.84
CA ARG A 13 5.90 7.95 17.43
C ARG A 13 5.96 8.10 15.91
N TRP A 14 5.84 7.00 15.17
CA TRP A 14 5.86 7.00 13.71
C TRP A 14 4.68 7.79 13.15
N LEU A 15 3.48 7.59 13.71
CA LEU A 15 2.29 8.33 13.32
C LEU A 15 2.46 9.84 13.53
N ARG A 16 2.96 10.25 14.70
CA ARG A 16 3.24 11.65 15.01
C ARG A 16 4.26 12.25 14.03
N LYS A 17 5.38 11.56 13.79
CA LYS A 17 6.41 12.00 12.83
C LYS A 17 5.86 12.07 11.40
N ALA A 18 4.97 11.16 11.01
CA ALA A 18 4.34 11.18 9.69
C ALA A 18 3.49 12.45 9.46
N PHE A 19 2.78 12.92 10.48
CA PHE A 19 2.07 14.21 10.40
C PHE A 19 3.03 15.38 10.19
N ASP A 20 4.19 15.37 10.85
CA ASP A 20 5.16 16.47 10.76
C ASP A 20 5.79 16.55 9.36
N VAL A 21 6.09 15.41 8.72
CA VAL A 21 6.61 15.38 7.33
C VAL A 21 5.64 16.06 6.36
N GLY A 22 4.34 15.77 6.47
CA GLY A 22 3.32 16.39 5.62
C GLY A 22 3.25 17.92 5.73
N ARG A 23 3.69 18.48 6.87
CA ARG A 23 3.70 19.94 7.11
C ARG A 23 4.97 20.62 6.62
N ARG A 24 6.12 19.92 6.54
CA ARG A 24 7.41 20.51 6.17
C ARG A 24 7.47 20.96 4.72
N ASN A 25 7.04 20.11 3.78
CA ASN A 25 6.96 20.47 2.36
C ASN A 25 5.71 19.83 1.70
N PRO A 26 4.52 20.40 1.98
CA PRO A 26 3.26 19.83 1.46
C PRO A 26 3.23 19.83 -0.09
N LYS A 27 3.83 20.85 -0.75
CA LYS A 27 3.83 20.92 -2.21
C LYS A 27 4.57 19.76 -2.86
N ALA A 28 5.75 19.41 -2.35
CA ALA A 28 6.52 18.28 -2.89
C ALA A 28 5.84 16.96 -2.60
N LEU A 29 5.40 16.72 -1.35
CA LEU A 29 4.82 15.45 -0.93
C LEU A 29 3.47 15.18 -1.59
N PHE A 30 2.50 16.11 -1.45
CA PHE A 30 1.18 15.94 -2.07
C PHE A 30 1.24 15.98 -3.59
N GLY A 31 2.15 16.80 -4.16
CA GLY A 31 2.39 16.82 -5.60
C GLY A 31 2.94 15.49 -6.13
N ALA A 32 3.91 14.87 -5.44
CA ALA A 32 4.46 13.56 -5.80
C ALA A 32 3.39 12.45 -5.73
N ILE A 33 2.55 12.46 -4.68
CA ILE A 33 1.44 11.52 -4.55
C ILE A 33 0.40 11.76 -5.64
N SER A 34 0.07 13.02 -5.96
CA SER A 34 -0.86 13.35 -7.07
C SER A 34 -0.35 12.81 -8.40
N LEU A 35 0.94 12.97 -8.69
CA LEU A 35 1.55 12.42 -9.91
C LEU A 35 1.48 10.90 -9.93
N MET A 36 1.75 10.23 -8.81
CA MET A 36 1.60 8.78 -8.68
C MET A 36 0.15 8.35 -8.93
N ILE A 37 -0.83 9.05 -8.35
CA ILE A 37 -2.27 8.78 -8.54
C ILE A 37 -2.66 8.94 -10.02
N VAL A 38 -2.18 9.98 -10.69
CA VAL A 38 -2.42 10.19 -12.14
C VAL A 38 -1.92 8.98 -12.95
N VAL A 39 -0.73 8.47 -12.63
CA VAL A 39 -0.20 7.26 -13.30
C VAL A 39 -1.08 6.05 -13.02
N VAL A 40 -1.51 5.84 -11.77
CA VAL A 40 -2.44 4.75 -11.40
C VAL A 40 -3.75 4.85 -12.16
N ILE A 41 -4.35 6.05 -12.21
CA ILE A 41 -5.59 6.28 -12.97
C ILE A 41 -5.37 5.98 -14.45
N ALA A 42 -4.27 6.45 -15.06
CA ALA A 42 -3.97 6.19 -16.46
C ALA A 42 -3.84 4.69 -16.76
N ILE A 43 -3.15 3.93 -15.89
CA ILE A 43 -3.03 2.47 -16.02
C ILE A 43 -4.39 1.80 -15.87
N THR A 44 -5.20 2.22 -14.89
CA THR A 44 -6.55 1.66 -14.65
C THR A 44 -7.48 1.94 -15.84
N MET A 45 -7.46 3.15 -16.39
CA MET A 45 -8.26 3.49 -17.56
C MET A 45 -7.83 2.70 -18.80
N ALA A 46 -6.51 2.55 -19.01
CA ALA A 46 -5.99 1.69 -20.08
C ALA A 46 -6.44 0.24 -19.91
N GLN A 47 -6.41 -0.30 -18.69
CA GLN A 47 -6.89 -1.63 -18.38
C GLN A 47 -8.39 -1.77 -18.67
N MET A 48 -9.23 -0.84 -18.21
CA MET A 48 -10.67 -0.85 -18.48
C MET A 48 -10.96 -0.80 -19.97
N PHE A 49 -10.28 0.06 -20.71
CA PHE A 49 -10.43 0.17 -22.15
C PHE A 49 -10.08 -1.15 -22.87
N LEU A 50 -8.94 -1.75 -22.53
CA LEU A 50 -8.51 -3.02 -23.09
C LEU A 50 -9.45 -4.18 -22.73
N GLN A 51 -10.02 -4.19 -21.51
CA GLN A 51 -11.03 -5.17 -21.12
C GLN A 51 -12.32 -5.05 -21.95
N VAL A 52 -12.75 -3.81 -22.24
CA VAL A 52 -13.91 -3.58 -23.13
C VAL A 52 -13.62 -4.12 -24.53
N LEU A 53 -12.43 -3.90 -25.08
CA LEU A 53 -12.04 -4.44 -26.39
C LEU A 53 -11.95 -5.97 -26.41
N ALA A 54 -11.61 -6.58 -25.28
CA ALA A 54 -11.48 -8.03 -25.12
C ALA A 54 -12.82 -8.72 -24.74
N GLN A 55 -13.91 -7.97 -24.60
CA GLN A 55 -15.22 -8.52 -24.25
C GLN A 55 -15.65 -9.61 -25.25
N GLY A 56 -16.16 -10.73 -24.71
CA GLY A 56 -16.55 -11.90 -25.50
C GLY A 56 -15.42 -12.91 -25.75
N SER A 57 -14.18 -12.62 -25.37
CA SER A 57 -13.05 -13.55 -25.47
C SER A 57 -12.37 -13.77 -24.11
N MET A 58 -12.57 -14.94 -23.52
CA MET A 58 -11.88 -15.30 -22.25
C MET A 58 -10.37 -15.25 -22.41
N THR A 59 -9.83 -15.73 -23.54
CA THR A 59 -8.38 -15.62 -23.83
C THR A 59 -7.93 -14.16 -23.92
N GLY A 60 -8.72 -13.31 -24.59
CA GLY A 60 -8.44 -11.87 -24.67
C GLY A 60 -8.38 -11.22 -23.30
N LEU A 61 -9.33 -11.50 -22.42
CA LEU A 61 -9.35 -10.99 -21.04
C LEU A 61 -8.13 -11.47 -20.24
N MET A 62 -7.75 -12.75 -20.36
CA MET A 62 -6.56 -13.29 -19.70
C MET A 62 -5.27 -12.58 -20.17
N VAL A 63 -5.14 -12.36 -21.48
CA VAL A 63 -3.99 -11.63 -22.06
C VAL A 63 -3.95 -10.20 -21.53
N VAL A 64 -5.06 -9.47 -21.51
CA VAL A 64 -5.13 -8.12 -20.96
C VAL A 64 -4.72 -8.12 -19.50
N MET A 65 -5.23 -9.03 -18.69
CA MET A 65 -4.84 -9.13 -17.27
C MET A 65 -3.35 -9.40 -17.10
N ALA A 66 -2.78 -10.32 -17.86
CA ALA A 66 -1.35 -10.64 -17.80
C ALA A 66 -0.48 -9.43 -18.20
N VAL A 67 -0.82 -8.74 -19.29
CA VAL A 67 -0.09 -7.55 -19.76
C VAL A 67 -0.18 -6.43 -18.73
N MET A 68 -1.36 -6.14 -18.21
CA MET A 68 -1.53 -5.06 -17.24
C MET A 68 -0.88 -5.39 -15.89
N THR A 69 -0.83 -6.65 -15.49
CA THR A 69 -0.03 -7.10 -14.33
C THR A 69 1.45 -6.86 -14.55
N ALA A 70 1.98 -7.20 -15.73
CA ALA A 70 3.39 -6.93 -16.07
C ALA A 70 3.70 -5.41 -16.09
N VAL A 71 2.79 -4.60 -16.65
CA VAL A 71 2.90 -3.12 -16.60
C VAL A 71 2.97 -2.62 -15.16
N ASN A 72 2.09 -3.09 -14.28
CA ASN A 72 2.11 -2.70 -12.87
C ASN A 72 3.41 -3.10 -12.18
N TRP A 73 3.97 -4.29 -12.46
CA TRP A 73 5.24 -4.73 -11.89
C TRP A 73 6.44 -3.89 -12.31
N VAL A 74 6.39 -3.29 -13.50
CA VAL A 74 7.47 -2.44 -14.01
C VAL A 74 7.28 -0.98 -13.56
N VAL A 75 6.04 -0.49 -13.55
CA VAL A 75 5.76 0.93 -13.32
C VAL A 75 5.65 1.25 -11.83
N MET A 76 4.95 0.46 -11.04
CA MET A 76 4.64 0.84 -9.66
C MET A 76 5.86 0.84 -8.71
N PRO A 77 6.78 -0.14 -8.73
CA PRO A 77 7.88 -0.17 -7.78
C PRO A 77 8.84 1.03 -7.84
N PRO A 78 9.25 1.53 -9.04
CA PRO A 78 10.03 2.76 -9.11
C PRO A 78 9.28 3.99 -8.60
N LEU A 79 7.97 4.11 -8.82
CA LEU A 79 7.15 5.20 -8.25
C LEU A 79 7.12 5.14 -6.73
N VAL A 80 6.88 3.96 -6.16
CA VAL A 80 6.92 3.75 -4.70
C VAL A 80 8.29 4.10 -4.14
N GLY A 81 9.37 3.65 -4.78
CA GLY A 81 10.75 3.98 -4.39
C GLY A 81 11.06 5.47 -4.51
N GLY A 82 10.59 6.12 -5.58
CA GLY A 82 10.70 7.56 -5.77
C GLY A 82 9.96 8.34 -4.68
N LEU A 83 8.77 7.89 -4.31
CA LEU A 83 8.00 8.51 -3.23
C LEU A 83 8.71 8.37 -1.87
N PHE A 84 9.33 7.23 -1.55
CA PHE A 84 10.17 7.12 -0.35
C PHE A 84 11.32 8.12 -0.33
N ARG A 85 11.97 8.38 -1.48
CA ARG A 85 13.02 9.40 -1.60
C ARG A 85 12.50 10.81 -1.40
N VAL A 86 11.30 11.13 -1.93
CA VAL A 86 10.65 12.43 -1.70
C VAL A 86 10.34 12.62 -0.21
N VAL A 87 9.84 11.58 0.46
CA VAL A 87 9.58 11.60 1.91
C VAL A 87 10.88 11.80 2.69
N ASP A 88 11.94 11.05 2.37
CA ASP A 88 13.26 11.17 3.01
C ASP A 88 13.85 12.58 2.86
N ALA A 89 13.84 13.12 1.63
CA ALA A 89 14.33 14.48 1.37
C ALA A 89 13.50 15.54 2.10
N THR A 90 12.17 15.39 2.12
CA THR A 90 11.25 16.27 2.86
C THR A 90 11.54 16.24 4.37
N ASP A 91 11.71 15.05 4.95
CA ASP A 91 11.98 14.88 6.38
C ASP A 91 13.33 15.49 6.79
N ARG A 92 14.35 15.37 5.94
CA ARG A 92 15.69 15.96 6.14
C ARG A 92 15.77 17.45 5.79
N GLY A 93 14.71 18.05 5.27
CA GLY A 93 14.73 19.45 4.83
C GLY A 93 15.58 19.70 3.58
N LEU A 94 15.85 18.68 2.77
CA LEU A 94 16.59 18.79 1.53
C LEU A 94 15.70 19.35 0.43
N PRO A 95 16.27 20.07 -0.57
CA PRO A 95 15.53 20.52 -1.73
C PRO A 95 14.91 19.34 -2.48
N VAL A 96 13.61 19.37 -2.68
CA VAL A 96 12.85 18.33 -3.37
C VAL A 96 11.60 18.91 -4.01
N VAL A 97 11.25 18.39 -5.19
CA VAL A 97 10.05 18.76 -5.94
C VAL A 97 9.20 17.53 -6.25
N ALA A 98 7.94 17.75 -6.60
CA ALA A 98 6.98 16.66 -6.85
C ALA A 98 7.44 15.67 -7.94
N SER A 99 8.07 16.19 -9.02
CA SER A 99 8.56 15.37 -10.14
C SER A 99 9.68 14.41 -9.76
N ASP A 100 10.33 14.60 -8.60
CA ASP A 100 11.40 13.70 -8.13
C ASP A 100 10.91 12.27 -7.85
N VAL A 101 9.59 12.08 -7.74
CA VAL A 101 8.97 10.75 -7.69
C VAL A 101 9.36 9.88 -8.90
N PHE A 102 9.66 10.48 -10.04
CA PHE A 102 10.08 9.80 -11.27
C PHE A 102 11.60 9.56 -11.36
N ASN A 103 12.41 10.10 -10.46
CA ASN A 103 13.87 9.99 -10.54
C ASN A 103 14.34 8.51 -10.50
N ALA A 104 13.58 7.62 -9.87
CA ALA A 104 13.92 6.20 -9.84
C ALA A 104 13.96 5.53 -11.23
N TYR A 105 13.32 6.11 -12.25
CA TYR A 105 13.38 5.61 -13.64
C TYR A 105 14.66 6.04 -14.37
N GLY A 106 15.40 7.00 -13.83
CA GLY A 106 16.66 7.46 -14.40
C GLY A 106 17.73 6.35 -14.43
N ARG A 107 18.66 6.45 -15.40
CA ARG A 107 19.80 5.51 -15.48
C ARG A 107 20.63 5.57 -14.20
N GLY A 108 20.93 4.40 -13.63
CA GLY A 108 21.71 4.32 -12.38
C GLY A 108 20.94 4.63 -11.11
N GLN A 109 19.66 5.04 -11.19
CA GLN A 109 18.85 5.44 -10.04
C GLN A 109 18.16 4.27 -9.31
N GLY A 110 18.51 3.02 -9.63
CA GLY A 110 18.03 1.84 -8.90
C GLY A 110 16.63 1.36 -9.27
N GLY A 111 15.97 1.89 -10.31
CA GLY A 111 14.64 1.47 -10.73
C GLY A 111 14.56 -0.03 -11.04
N LYS A 112 15.56 -0.58 -11.75
CA LYS A 112 15.64 -2.02 -12.00
C LYS A 112 15.67 -2.85 -10.71
N ARG A 113 16.40 -2.39 -9.69
CA ARG A 113 16.46 -3.04 -8.38
C ARG A 113 15.09 -3.04 -7.69
N LEU A 114 14.36 -1.92 -7.72
CA LEU A 114 13.01 -1.80 -7.17
C LEU A 114 12.03 -2.75 -7.85
N VAL A 115 12.08 -2.84 -9.19
CA VAL A 115 11.28 -3.80 -9.97
C VAL A 115 11.60 -5.24 -9.57
N LEU A 116 12.88 -5.61 -9.45
CA LEU A 116 13.27 -6.96 -9.07
C LEU A 116 12.85 -7.32 -7.63
N VAL A 117 13.00 -6.40 -6.68
CA VAL A 117 12.49 -6.59 -5.30
C VAL A 117 10.99 -6.85 -5.30
N SER A 118 10.22 -6.03 -6.02
CA SER A 118 8.77 -6.22 -6.14
C SER A 118 8.41 -7.54 -6.81
N LEU A 119 9.14 -7.93 -7.86
CA LEU A 119 8.91 -9.19 -8.57
C LEU A 119 9.13 -10.40 -7.66
N VAL A 120 10.18 -10.41 -6.82
CA VAL A 120 10.43 -11.50 -5.86
C VAL A 120 9.24 -11.63 -4.88
N TYR A 121 8.75 -10.52 -4.32
CA TYR A 121 7.58 -10.55 -3.45
C TYR A 121 6.31 -10.96 -4.19
N SER A 122 6.12 -10.53 -5.43
CA SER A 122 4.96 -10.92 -6.25
C SER A 122 4.96 -12.41 -6.58
N LEU A 123 6.12 -12.97 -6.92
CA LEU A 123 6.27 -14.41 -7.15
C LEU A 123 6.04 -15.22 -5.87
N ALA A 124 6.54 -14.76 -4.73
CA ALA A 124 6.25 -15.37 -3.44
C ALA A 124 4.74 -15.35 -3.10
N TYR A 125 4.06 -14.24 -3.40
CA TYR A 125 2.60 -14.13 -3.26
C TYR A 125 1.86 -15.11 -4.17
N VAL A 126 2.23 -15.20 -5.45
CA VAL A 126 1.63 -16.15 -6.40
C VAL A 126 1.85 -17.59 -5.93
N GLY A 127 3.07 -17.92 -5.48
CA GLY A 127 3.38 -19.24 -4.91
C GLY A 127 2.52 -19.55 -3.67
N PHE A 128 2.38 -18.59 -2.76
CA PHE A 128 1.49 -18.74 -1.60
C PHE A 128 0.04 -18.92 -2.01
N ALA A 129 -0.47 -18.11 -2.94
CA ALA A 129 -1.84 -18.24 -3.46
C ALA A 129 -2.08 -19.62 -4.09
N ALA A 130 -1.12 -20.13 -4.87
CA ALA A 130 -1.19 -21.47 -5.45
C ALA A 130 -1.25 -22.57 -4.37
N LEU A 131 -0.43 -22.45 -3.31
CA LEU A 131 -0.50 -23.36 -2.18
C LEU A 131 -1.84 -23.29 -1.45
N MET A 132 -2.40 -22.09 -1.30
CA MET A 132 -3.72 -21.89 -0.69
C MET A 132 -4.83 -22.60 -1.45
N LEU A 133 -4.76 -22.71 -2.77
CA LEU A 133 -5.73 -23.45 -3.58
C LEU A 133 -5.80 -24.94 -3.23
N LEU A 134 -4.75 -25.52 -2.60
CA LEU A 134 -4.71 -26.90 -2.15
C LEU A 134 -5.35 -27.10 -0.77
N THR A 135 -5.66 -26.02 -0.06
CA THR A 135 -6.26 -26.07 1.28
C THR A 135 -7.80 -26.18 1.20
N PRO A 136 -8.47 -26.61 2.30
CA PRO A 136 -9.93 -26.56 2.37
C PRO A 136 -10.53 -25.17 2.12
N LEU A 137 -9.84 -24.10 2.55
CA LEU A 137 -10.25 -22.73 2.28
C LEU A 137 -10.17 -22.40 0.77
N GLY A 138 -9.11 -22.84 0.10
CA GLY A 138 -8.97 -22.67 -1.36
C GLY A 138 -10.02 -23.45 -2.13
N GLN A 139 -10.44 -24.64 -1.66
CA GLN A 139 -11.56 -25.38 -2.24
C GLN A 139 -12.88 -24.62 -2.09
N PHE A 140 -13.15 -24.09 -0.90
CA PHE A 140 -14.29 -23.24 -0.64
C PHE A 140 -14.32 -22.02 -1.60
N PHE A 141 -13.22 -21.31 -1.76
CA PHE A 141 -13.16 -20.16 -2.67
C PHE A 141 -13.34 -20.55 -4.14
N ARG A 142 -12.81 -21.69 -4.57
CA ARG A 142 -13.05 -22.17 -5.96
C ARG A 142 -14.53 -22.40 -6.23
N GLU A 143 -15.25 -23.06 -5.31
CA GLU A 143 -16.69 -23.30 -5.45
C GLU A 143 -17.49 -21.99 -5.38
N TYR A 144 -17.13 -21.09 -4.45
CA TYR A 144 -17.73 -19.77 -4.34
C TYR A 144 -17.58 -18.96 -5.64
N PHE A 145 -16.37 -18.91 -6.20
CA PHE A 145 -16.14 -18.20 -7.47
C PHE A 145 -16.82 -18.90 -8.66
N ALA A 146 -16.93 -20.21 -8.65
CA ALA A 146 -17.66 -20.93 -9.70
C ALA A 146 -19.16 -20.53 -9.70
N ILE A 147 -19.79 -20.42 -8.54
CA ILE A 147 -21.18 -19.93 -8.40
C ILE A 147 -21.26 -18.46 -8.84
N ALA A 148 -20.34 -17.62 -8.39
CA ALA A 148 -20.33 -16.19 -8.73
C ALA A 148 -20.14 -15.95 -10.25
N LEU A 149 -19.27 -16.72 -10.90
CA LEU A 149 -19.00 -16.61 -12.34
C LEU A 149 -20.11 -17.20 -13.21
N ALA A 150 -20.90 -18.15 -12.67
CA ALA A 150 -22.08 -18.67 -13.33
C ALA A 150 -23.25 -17.67 -13.35
N THR A 151 -23.20 -16.63 -12.50
CA THR A 151 -24.23 -15.60 -12.45
C THR A 151 -24.08 -14.64 -13.65
N PRO A 152 -25.13 -14.42 -14.45
CA PRO A 152 -25.07 -13.45 -15.55
C PRO A 152 -24.75 -12.05 -15.05
N VAL A 153 -24.09 -11.23 -15.88
CA VAL A 153 -23.79 -9.83 -15.55
C VAL A 153 -25.09 -9.08 -15.24
N GLY A 154 -25.19 -8.53 -14.02
CA GLY A 154 -26.40 -7.85 -13.55
C GLY A 154 -27.51 -8.78 -13.02
N GLY A 155 -27.29 -10.10 -13.01
CA GLY A 155 -28.16 -11.07 -12.38
C GLY A 155 -27.95 -11.19 -10.88
N GLU A 156 -28.93 -11.75 -10.18
CA GLU A 156 -28.79 -12.07 -8.76
C GLU A 156 -27.99 -13.37 -8.59
N PRO A 157 -27.07 -13.44 -7.59
CA PRO A 157 -26.35 -14.66 -7.28
C PRO A 157 -27.31 -15.79 -6.89
N ASP A 158 -26.97 -17.04 -7.25
CA ASP A 158 -27.73 -18.21 -6.80
C ASP A 158 -27.56 -18.39 -5.28
N MET A 159 -28.49 -17.78 -4.52
CA MET A 159 -28.51 -17.80 -3.07
C MET A 159 -28.69 -19.22 -2.50
N ALA A 160 -29.39 -20.13 -3.22
CA ALA A 160 -29.58 -21.50 -2.80
C ALA A 160 -28.26 -22.29 -2.93
N ALA A 161 -27.52 -22.09 -4.01
CA ALA A 161 -26.20 -22.69 -4.19
C ALA A 161 -25.21 -22.16 -3.14
N LEU A 162 -25.21 -20.85 -2.86
CA LEU A 162 -24.38 -20.25 -1.80
C LEU A 162 -24.72 -20.82 -0.41
N GLN A 163 -26.01 -20.88 -0.07
CA GLN A 163 -26.44 -21.46 1.22
C GLN A 163 -26.00 -22.93 1.35
N THR A 164 -26.10 -23.69 0.27
CA THR A 164 -25.65 -25.08 0.21
C THR A 164 -24.15 -25.19 0.41
N LEU A 165 -23.36 -24.31 -0.22
CA LEU A 165 -21.91 -24.26 -0.05
C LEU A 165 -21.54 -23.98 1.40
N PHE A 166 -22.12 -22.95 2.03
CA PHE A 166 -21.86 -22.62 3.43
C PHE A 166 -22.28 -23.74 4.40
N SER A 167 -23.42 -24.38 4.17
CA SER A 167 -23.91 -25.45 5.05
C SER A 167 -23.06 -26.73 4.98
N LYS A 168 -22.42 -27.00 3.85
CA LYS A 168 -21.51 -28.16 3.66
C LYS A 168 -20.10 -27.86 4.13
N THR A 169 -19.70 -26.59 4.27
CA THR A 169 -18.36 -26.20 4.63
C THR A 169 -18.14 -26.38 6.13
N SER A 170 -17.13 -27.19 6.48
CA SER A 170 -16.75 -27.36 7.89
C SER A 170 -16.28 -26.02 8.49
N PRO A 171 -16.69 -25.66 9.71
CA PRO A 171 -16.15 -24.50 10.42
C PRO A 171 -14.61 -24.49 10.52
N ALA A 172 -13.97 -25.67 10.56
CA ALA A 172 -12.53 -25.81 10.56
C ALA A 172 -11.86 -25.25 9.29
N THR A 173 -12.58 -25.16 8.18
CA THR A 173 -12.10 -24.51 6.95
C THR A 173 -11.75 -23.04 7.20
N PHE A 174 -12.52 -22.35 8.00
CA PHE A 174 -12.32 -20.92 8.29
C PHE A 174 -11.17 -20.64 9.26
N LEU A 175 -10.61 -21.68 9.92
CA LEU A 175 -9.39 -21.55 10.72
C LEU A 175 -8.16 -21.20 9.86
N TRP A 176 -8.23 -21.37 8.54
CA TRP A 176 -7.21 -20.91 7.62
C TRP A 176 -7.21 -19.39 7.43
N LEU A 177 -8.32 -18.69 7.71
CA LEU A 177 -8.39 -17.22 7.56
C LEU A 177 -7.35 -16.47 8.41
N PRO A 178 -7.18 -16.76 9.72
CA PRO A 178 -6.11 -16.17 10.52
C PRO A 178 -4.72 -16.43 9.94
N VAL A 179 -4.47 -17.64 9.43
CA VAL A 179 -3.17 -17.99 8.81
C VAL A 179 -2.93 -17.13 7.58
N VAL A 180 -3.91 -17.04 6.68
CA VAL A 180 -3.83 -16.17 5.49
C VAL A 180 -3.64 -14.72 5.90
N ALA A 181 -4.39 -14.23 6.89
CA ALA A 181 -4.27 -12.86 7.38
C ALA A 181 -2.86 -12.55 7.92
N ILE A 182 -2.27 -13.44 8.72
CA ILE A 182 -0.90 -13.28 9.25
C ILE A 182 0.12 -13.27 8.12
N VAL A 183 0.01 -14.20 7.17
CA VAL A 183 0.93 -14.26 6.02
C VAL A 183 0.81 -13.01 5.15
N MET A 184 -0.42 -12.59 4.82
CA MET A 184 -0.66 -11.39 4.02
C MET A 184 -0.18 -10.12 4.72
N PHE A 185 -0.44 -10.02 6.02
CA PHE A 185 0.05 -8.92 6.84
C PHE A 185 1.59 -8.85 6.81
N THR A 186 2.25 -9.97 7.09
CA THR A 186 3.72 -10.05 7.11
C THR A 186 4.29 -9.73 5.72
N TRP A 187 3.69 -10.29 4.67
CA TRP A 187 4.09 -10.04 3.29
C TRP A 187 3.98 -8.55 2.90
N LEU A 188 2.86 -7.90 3.24
CA LEU A 188 2.65 -6.48 2.95
C LEU A 188 3.73 -5.61 3.59
N HIS A 189 3.98 -5.80 4.89
CA HIS A 189 4.98 -5.02 5.60
C HIS A 189 6.40 -5.34 5.15
N ALA A 190 6.70 -6.61 4.89
CA ALA A 190 8.00 -7.04 4.36
C ALA A 190 8.30 -6.39 3.00
N SER A 191 7.33 -6.39 2.08
CA SER A 191 7.50 -5.80 0.75
C SER A 191 7.70 -4.28 0.82
N MET A 192 6.95 -3.56 1.65
CA MET A 192 7.09 -2.11 1.81
C MET A 192 8.45 -1.74 2.45
N LEU A 193 8.89 -2.47 3.49
CA LEU A 193 10.20 -2.26 4.11
C LEU A 193 11.36 -2.63 3.18
N ALA A 194 11.22 -3.66 2.36
CA ALA A 194 12.20 -4.03 1.34
C ALA A 194 12.32 -2.96 0.25
N LEU A 195 11.17 -2.44 -0.25
CA LEU A 195 11.16 -1.34 -1.22
C LEU A 195 11.76 -0.06 -0.65
N ALA A 196 11.46 0.29 0.60
CA ALA A 196 12.10 1.41 1.28
C ALA A 196 13.62 1.21 1.38
N THR A 197 14.07 0.00 1.77
CA THR A 197 15.50 -0.36 1.83
C THR A 197 16.16 -0.23 0.46
N ALA A 198 15.54 -0.78 -0.60
CA ALA A 198 16.05 -0.69 -1.96
C ALA A 198 16.04 0.74 -2.52
N ALA A 199 15.10 1.58 -2.10
CA ALA A 199 15.01 2.97 -2.55
C ALA A 199 16.05 3.87 -1.88
N LEU A 200 16.27 3.68 -0.57
CA LEU A 200 17.02 4.59 0.30
C LEU A 200 18.45 4.13 0.57
N ARG A 201 18.79 2.90 0.16
CA ARG A 201 20.13 2.31 0.34
C ARG A 201 20.62 1.67 -0.94
N GLU A 202 21.93 1.74 -1.16
CA GLU A 202 22.60 1.08 -2.29
C GLU A 202 22.95 -0.38 -1.94
N VAL A 203 21.92 -1.20 -1.76
CA VAL A 203 22.08 -2.64 -1.47
C VAL A 203 21.55 -3.48 -2.63
N ASP A 204 22.02 -4.72 -2.76
CA ASP A 204 21.52 -5.66 -3.76
C ASP A 204 20.09 -6.14 -3.45
N VAL A 205 19.46 -6.81 -4.43
CA VAL A 205 18.06 -7.26 -4.33
C VAL A 205 17.88 -8.27 -3.21
N ALA A 206 18.78 -9.24 -3.06
CA ALA A 206 18.66 -10.30 -2.07
C ALA A 206 18.76 -9.72 -0.65
N THR A 207 19.69 -8.79 -0.43
CA THR A 207 19.85 -8.06 0.83
C THR A 207 18.61 -7.25 1.16
N ALA A 208 18.02 -6.51 0.19
CA ALA A 208 16.80 -5.73 0.42
C ALA A 208 15.60 -6.62 0.78
N VAL A 209 15.42 -7.73 0.07
CA VAL A 209 14.33 -8.69 0.31
C VAL A 209 14.49 -9.34 1.69
N ALA A 210 15.66 -9.86 2.01
CA ALA A 210 15.92 -10.49 3.31
C ALA A 210 15.77 -9.50 4.48
N ALA A 211 16.26 -8.27 4.32
CA ALA A 211 16.13 -7.22 5.32
C ALA A 211 14.66 -6.87 5.58
N GLY A 212 13.86 -6.69 4.52
CA GLY A 212 12.44 -6.40 4.64
C GLY A 212 11.65 -7.53 5.32
N ALA A 213 11.90 -8.78 4.92
CA ALA A 213 11.26 -9.95 5.53
C ALA A 213 11.61 -10.09 7.02
N LEU A 214 12.91 -9.99 7.36
CA LEU A 214 13.36 -10.10 8.74
C LEU A 214 12.85 -8.93 9.60
N ALA A 215 12.79 -7.72 9.04
CA ALA A 215 12.25 -6.54 9.71
C ALA A 215 10.76 -6.72 10.05
N ALA A 216 9.96 -7.19 9.10
CA ALA A 216 8.54 -7.45 9.32
C ALA A 216 8.29 -8.54 10.37
N LEU A 217 9.04 -9.64 10.33
CA LEU A 217 8.91 -10.73 11.29
C LEU A 217 9.31 -10.31 12.71
N ARG A 218 10.47 -9.62 12.86
CA ARG A 218 10.96 -9.18 14.18
C ARG A 218 10.10 -8.09 14.80
N ASN A 219 9.43 -7.30 13.98
CA ASN A 219 8.60 -6.18 14.41
C ASN A 219 7.11 -6.41 14.13
N PHE A 220 6.67 -7.69 14.07
CA PHE A 220 5.30 -8.05 13.77
C PHE A 220 4.30 -7.34 14.70
N LEU A 221 4.52 -7.37 16.01
CA LEU A 221 3.62 -6.75 16.99
C LEU A 221 3.57 -5.22 16.90
N PRO A 222 4.69 -4.48 16.82
CA PRO A 222 4.65 -3.04 16.57
C PRO A 222 3.94 -2.67 15.25
N LEU A 223 4.17 -3.43 14.17
CA LEU A 223 3.51 -3.20 12.88
C LEU A 223 2.01 -3.52 12.96
N LEU A 224 1.61 -4.56 13.69
CA LEU A 224 0.21 -4.87 13.98
C LEU A 224 -0.44 -3.75 14.81
N GLY A 225 0.27 -3.26 15.83
CA GLY A 225 -0.17 -2.12 16.63
C GLY A 225 -0.43 -0.88 15.76
N PHE A 226 0.44 -0.61 14.79
CA PHE A 226 0.21 0.46 13.82
C PHE A 226 -1.06 0.23 13.00
N MET A 227 -1.21 -0.95 12.41
CA MET A 227 -2.38 -1.25 11.59
C MET A 227 -3.67 -1.06 12.39
N LEU A 228 -3.70 -1.51 13.65
CA LEU A 228 -4.85 -1.31 14.53
C LEU A 228 -5.11 0.18 14.81
N VAL A 229 -4.08 0.96 15.15
CA VAL A 229 -4.21 2.41 15.36
C VAL A 229 -4.69 3.11 14.09
N PHE A 230 -4.13 2.74 12.94
CA PHE A 230 -4.53 3.31 11.65
C PHE A 230 -5.97 2.96 11.27
N LEU A 231 -6.40 1.71 11.50
CA LEU A 231 -7.78 1.27 11.27
C LEU A 231 -8.77 1.98 12.21
N VAL A 232 -8.44 2.07 13.50
CA VAL A 232 -9.29 2.75 14.48
C VAL A 232 -9.39 4.25 14.17
N ALA A 233 -8.26 4.91 13.94
CA ALA A 233 -8.25 6.32 13.57
C ALA A 233 -8.97 6.56 12.24
N GLY A 234 -8.72 5.71 11.24
CA GLY A 234 -9.41 5.75 9.95
C GLY A 234 -10.91 5.54 10.09
N PHE A 235 -11.35 4.60 10.91
CA PHE A 235 -12.77 4.38 11.19
C PHE A 235 -13.45 5.63 11.76
N PHE A 236 -12.85 6.27 12.76
CA PHE A 236 -13.42 7.50 13.32
C PHE A 236 -13.42 8.66 12.34
N VAL A 237 -12.37 8.79 11.53
CA VAL A 237 -12.33 9.80 10.46
C VAL A 237 -13.42 9.53 9.43
N VAL A 238 -13.57 8.29 8.95
CA VAL A 238 -14.62 7.92 7.99
C VAL A 238 -16.00 8.13 8.59
N LEU A 239 -16.21 7.76 9.85
CA LEU A 239 -17.49 7.97 10.55
C LEU A 239 -17.85 9.46 10.66
N LEU A 240 -16.88 10.30 11.07
CA LEU A 240 -17.06 11.74 11.13
C LEU A 240 -17.39 12.33 9.75
N PHE A 241 -16.62 11.93 8.74
CA PHE A 241 -16.87 12.34 7.35
C PHE A 241 -18.23 11.85 6.86
N ALA A 242 -18.62 10.60 7.14
CA ALA A 242 -19.91 10.05 6.73
C ALA A 242 -21.09 10.87 7.34
N VAL A 243 -20.98 11.27 8.61
CA VAL A 243 -22.02 12.09 9.26
C VAL A 243 -22.04 13.50 8.66
N VAL A 244 -20.90 14.20 8.66
CA VAL A 244 -20.82 15.60 8.20
C VAL A 244 -21.14 15.71 6.71
N LEU A 245 -20.50 14.84 5.90
CA LEU A 245 -20.75 14.84 4.46
C LEU A 245 -22.13 14.29 4.11
N GLY A 246 -22.62 13.28 4.83
CA GLY A 246 -23.98 12.75 4.61
C GLY A 246 -25.05 13.84 4.75
N LEU A 247 -24.94 14.68 5.78
CA LEU A 247 -25.83 15.83 5.94
C LEU A 247 -25.68 16.86 4.81
N LEU A 248 -24.41 17.22 4.49
CA LEU A 248 -24.12 18.17 3.41
C LEU A 248 -24.60 17.65 2.04
N LEU A 249 -24.30 16.38 1.76
CA LEU A 249 -24.67 15.75 0.49
C LEU A 249 -26.16 15.53 0.36
N GLY A 250 -26.86 15.23 1.48
CA GLY A 250 -28.32 15.19 1.53
C GLY A 250 -28.94 16.53 1.11
N LEU A 251 -28.41 17.64 1.65
CA LEU A 251 -28.85 18.99 1.26
C LEU A 251 -28.52 19.31 -0.20
N LEU A 252 -27.31 18.98 -0.67
CA LEU A 252 -26.90 19.19 -2.06
C LEU A 252 -27.69 18.35 -3.05
N ALA A 253 -28.04 17.10 -2.68
CA ALA A 253 -28.84 16.21 -3.52
C ALA A 253 -30.26 16.76 -3.75
N MET A 254 -30.83 17.48 -2.77
CA MET A 254 -32.11 18.16 -2.92
C MET A 254 -32.06 19.30 -3.96
N LEU A 255 -30.87 19.88 -4.18
CA LEU A 255 -30.67 20.94 -5.17
C LEU A 255 -30.32 20.37 -6.54
N SER A 256 -29.31 19.47 -6.62
CA SER A 256 -28.90 18.79 -7.83
C SER A 256 -27.96 17.62 -7.56
N PRO A 257 -28.18 16.42 -8.14
CA PRO A 257 -27.23 15.31 -8.05
C PRO A 257 -25.82 15.66 -8.59
N VAL A 258 -25.72 16.58 -9.54
CA VAL A 258 -24.43 17.03 -10.10
C VAL A 258 -23.60 17.73 -9.04
N LEU A 259 -24.21 18.52 -8.16
CA LEU A 259 -23.50 19.20 -7.07
C LEU A 259 -22.90 18.18 -6.08
N VAL A 260 -23.56 17.06 -5.85
CA VAL A 260 -23.04 15.96 -5.02
C VAL A 260 -21.73 15.45 -5.61
N VAL A 261 -21.69 15.14 -6.91
CA VAL A 261 -20.49 14.63 -7.59
C VAL A 261 -19.36 15.67 -7.56
N LEU A 262 -19.66 16.93 -7.85
CA LEU A 262 -18.69 18.02 -7.85
C LEU A 262 -18.02 18.25 -6.49
N VAL A 263 -18.72 18.01 -5.41
CA VAL A 263 -18.18 18.16 -4.05
C VAL A 263 -17.48 16.88 -3.58
N MET A 264 -18.08 15.71 -3.86
CA MET A 264 -17.54 14.42 -3.41
C MET A 264 -16.19 14.08 -4.05
N PHE A 265 -16.05 14.33 -5.35
CA PHE A 265 -14.84 13.91 -6.07
C PHE A 265 -13.57 14.61 -5.52
N PRO A 266 -13.51 15.94 -5.35
CA PRO A 266 -12.36 16.60 -4.73
C PRO A 266 -12.09 16.16 -3.29
N LEU A 267 -13.15 15.91 -2.50
CA LEU A 267 -13.00 15.46 -1.12
C LEU A 267 -12.43 14.05 -1.03
N MET A 268 -12.89 13.13 -1.88
CA MET A 268 -12.31 11.79 -1.98
C MET A 268 -10.83 11.84 -2.40
N LEU A 269 -10.51 12.68 -3.38
CA LEU A 269 -9.13 12.86 -3.83
C LEU A 269 -8.24 13.40 -2.69
N LEU A 270 -8.71 14.41 -1.96
CA LEU A 270 -7.99 14.96 -0.81
C LEU A 270 -7.80 13.92 0.30
N ALA A 271 -8.82 13.15 0.63
CA ALA A 271 -8.74 12.08 1.61
C ALA A 271 -7.74 10.99 1.19
N MET A 272 -7.74 10.63 -0.10
CA MET A 272 -6.78 9.68 -0.66
C MET A 272 -5.34 10.21 -0.60
N LEU A 273 -5.12 11.47 -0.98
CA LEU A 273 -3.82 12.14 -0.89
C LEU A 273 -3.29 12.14 0.54
N ALA A 274 -4.12 12.51 1.51
CA ALA A 274 -3.76 12.53 2.92
C ALA A 274 -3.42 11.14 3.44
N THR A 275 -4.21 10.14 3.07
CA THR A 275 -4.00 8.74 3.48
C THR A 275 -2.66 8.20 2.93
N TYR A 276 -2.37 8.41 1.66
CA TYR A 276 -1.10 7.99 1.07
C TYR A 276 0.09 8.74 1.69
N ALA A 277 -0.02 10.05 1.92
CA ALA A 277 1.03 10.84 2.55
C ALA A 277 1.38 10.28 3.94
N MET A 278 0.36 10.01 4.75
CA MET A 278 0.53 9.43 6.08
C MET A 278 1.12 8.02 6.02
N LEU A 279 0.64 7.17 5.11
CA LEU A 279 1.08 5.79 4.96
C LEU A 279 2.57 5.72 4.59
N PHE A 280 3.00 6.49 3.58
CA PHE A 280 4.40 6.48 3.14
C PHE A 280 5.34 7.12 4.16
N ALA A 281 4.95 8.24 4.78
CA ALA A 281 5.72 8.85 5.86
C ALA A 281 5.83 7.92 7.08
N PHE A 282 4.78 7.19 7.41
CA PHE A 282 4.78 6.17 8.44
C PHE A 282 5.79 5.06 8.13
N TYR A 283 5.71 4.41 6.95
CA TYR A 283 6.66 3.36 6.57
C TYR A 283 8.09 3.85 6.54
N TYR A 284 8.32 5.08 6.13
CA TYR A 284 9.63 5.70 6.17
C TYR A 284 10.18 5.80 7.61
N HIS A 285 9.39 6.30 8.56
CA HIS A 285 9.83 6.39 9.95
C HIS A 285 9.97 5.03 10.63
N ALA A 286 9.08 4.07 10.30
CA ALA A 286 9.23 2.69 10.75
C ALA A 286 10.55 2.08 10.23
N TRP A 287 10.85 2.29 8.95
CA TRP A 287 12.10 1.84 8.35
C TRP A 287 13.32 2.49 9.02
N ARG A 288 13.30 3.79 9.28
CA ARG A 288 14.40 4.49 10.00
C ARG A 288 14.65 3.91 11.38
N ASP A 289 13.60 3.74 12.18
CA ASP A 289 13.73 3.21 13.55
C ASP A 289 14.21 1.75 13.53
N ILE A 290 13.67 0.92 12.63
CA ILE A 290 14.02 -0.51 12.53
C ILE A 290 15.46 -0.72 12.07
N PHE A 291 15.98 0.13 11.17
CA PHE A 291 17.34 -0.01 10.64
C PHE A 291 18.37 0.90 11.31
N GLY A 292 18.02 1.48 12.45
CA GLY A 292 18.97 2.18 13.32
C GLY A 292 19.45 3.54 12.80
N LEU A 293 18.63 4.23 11.98
CA LEU A 293 18.91 5.56 11.47
C LEU A 293 18.26 6.66 12.34
N ALA A 294 17.93 6.31 13.58
CA ALA A 294 17.42 7.27 14.54
C ALA A 294 18.52 8.28 14.87
N ASP A 295 18.26 9.53 14.44
CA ASP A 295 18.87 10.74 14.92
C ASP A 295 20.41 10.86 14.92
N ASP A 296 21.07 10.76 13.75
CA ASP A 296 22.36 11.42 13.53
C ASP A 296 22.25 12.97 13.64
N THR A 297 21.06 13.51 13.87
CA THR A 297 20.77 14.94 14.02
C THR A 297 20.87 15.43 15.46
N GLN A 298 21.15 14.58 16.44
CA GLN A 298 21.39 14.97 17.83
C GLN A 298 22.86 14.83 18.26
N ALA A 299 23.81 14.67 17.36
CA ALA A 299 25.17 15.00 17.63
C ALA A 299 25.22 16.54 17.76
N SER A 300 25.06 17.02 19.00
CA SER A 300 25.23 18.40 19.40
C SER A 300 26.55 18.90 18.85
N PRO A 301 26.61 19.97 18.05
CA PRO A 301 27.84 20.64 17.80
C PRO A 301 28.12 21.50 19.05
N GLY A 302 29.05 21.10 19.90
CA GLY A 302 29.59 22.03 20.87
C GLY A 302 29.60 21.60 22.31
N GLU A 303 30.50 20.74 22.66
CA GLU A 303 31.32 20.94 23.83
C GLU A 303 32.80 20.95 23.38
N GLY A 304 33.13 22.01 22.66
CA GLY A 304 34.53 22.44 22.57
C GLY A 304 34.94 22.92 23.95
N THR A 305 35.57 22.06 24.71
CA THR A 305 36.38 22.44 25.84
C THR A 305 37.37 23.51 25.37
N LEU A 306 37.09 24.75 25.72
CA LEU A 306 38.09 25.79 25.80
C LEU A 306 39.02 25.37 26.95
N GLU A 307 40.13 24.68 26.64
CA GLU A 307 41.29 24.68 27.51
C GLU A 307 42.03 26.00 27.29
N VAL A 308 42.08 26.79 28.34
CA VAL A 308 42.91 27.96 28.50
C VAL A 308 44.31 27.54 28.92
#